data_5835e6dd5fc1731e9149f79335002986
#
_entry.id   5835e6dd5fc1731e9149f79335002986
#
_cell.length_a   1.000
_cell.length_b   1.000
_cell.length_c   1.000
_cell.angle_alpha   90.00
_cell.angle_beta   90.00
_cell.angle_gamma   90.00
#
_symmetry.space_group_name_H-M   'P 1'
#
loop_
_entity.id
_entity.type
_entity.pdbx_description
1 polymer ?
#
loop_
_entity_poly.entity_id
_entity_poly.type
_entity_poly.pdbx_seq_one_letter_code
_entity_poly.pdbx_strand_id
1 'polypeptide(L)'
;MHGDRLSQRLHLPLTEDKHMDTKAPLTLLGGISPEKFMRTYWHKKPLLIRQAIPGFKPFLNRAQLLALAGEEGVEARLIEQLGGGEWKLSHGPFPRRKLPALTKPGWTALVQGVDLHNEDAHALLQQFRFVPDARMDDLMISFATDQGGVGPHFDNYDVFLLQAHGKRRWRIGRQKDFTLQAGVPLKILTNFEPEEEFVLEPGDMLYLPPKWAHDGIAEGECMTYSIGFRSPKQDEMAREIFLRMSDAPDECPKDVVYKDPKQAAVANPGLIPEDMYDFAREALKKALAEPLALERALGEYMTDPKPNVWFEPAEGFAMIEGVRLNRRTRMMYDAKHIFINGESYLAGGKDAKLMQKLADTRELSHREVQQFSDDALELLSEWVDAGWADSVNT
;
A
#
# COMPACT_ATOMS: atom_id res chain seq x y z
N MET A 1 1.53 -26.29 -1.90
CA MET A 1 2.90 -26.53 -2.38
C MET A 1 3.30 -25.66 -3.59
N HIS A 2 2.92 -24.38 -3.67
CA HIS A 2 3.30 -23.47 -4.77
C HIS A 2 4.07 -22.22 -4.32
N GLY A 3 4.04 -21.89 -3.01
CA GLY A 3 4.72 -20.69 -2.46
C GLY A 3 6.25 -20.71 -2.51
N ASP A 4 6.83 -21.87 -2.74
CA ASP A 4 8.30 -22.06 -2.64
C ASP A 4 9.06 -21.72 -3.96
N ARG A 5 8.37 -21.41 -5.05
CA ARG A 5 9.02 -21.26 -6.37
C ARG A 5 9.52 -19.84 -6.65
N LEU A 6 8.95 -18.82 -6.06
CA LEU A 6 9.43 -17.43 -6.22
C LEU A 6 10.51 -17.09 -5.18
N SER A 7 10.37 -17.57 -3.95
CA SER A 7 11.38 -17.37 -2.90
C SER A 7 12.74 -17.99 -3.26
N GLN A 8 12.74 -19.11 -3.98
CA GLN A 8 13.99 -19.73 -4.47
C GLN A 8 14.66 -19.00 -5.64
N ARG A 9 13.96 -18.09 -6.33
CA ARG A 9 14.51 -17.37 -7.50
C ARG A 9 14.99 -15.96 -7.22
N LEU A 10 14.52 -15.36 -6.14
CA LEU A 10 14.90 -14.03 -5.71
C LEU A 10 15.63 -14.13 -4.38
N HIS A 11 16.93 -14.45 -4.42
CA HIS A 11 17.77 -14.38 -3.24
C HIS A 11 17.89 -12.93 -2.79
N LEU A 12 17.10 -12.55 -1.77
CA LEU A 12 17.38 -11.34 -1.02
C LEU A 12 18.64 -11.58 -0.18
N PRO A 13 19.62 -10.68 -0.22
CA PRO A 13 20.72 -10.73 0.73
C PRO A 13 20.13 -10.38 2.11
N LEU A 14 19.97 -11.40 2.94
CA LEU A 14 19.56 -11.25 4.34
C LEU A 14 20.80 -11.22 5.22
N THR A 15 20.73 -10.41 6.27
CA THR A 15 21.69 -10.46 7.39
C THR A 15 21.48 -11.77 8.19
N GLU A 16 22.39 -12.08 9.13
CA GLU A 16 22.26 -13.25 10.03
C GLU A 16 20.92 -13.25 10.79
N ASP A 17 20.35 -12.08 11.08
CA ASP A 17 19.05 -11.90 11.73
C ASP A 17 17.84 -11.93 10.77
N LYS A 18 18.01 -12.37 9.53
CA LYS A 18 17.00 -12.39 8.45
C LYS A 18 16.48 -11.01 8.02
N HIS A 19 17.13 -9.92 8.38
CA HIS A 19 16.84 -8.59 7.85
C HIS A 19 17.47 -8.40 6.47
N MET A 20 16.85 -7.58 5.62
CA MET A 20 17.40 -7.23 4.32
C MET A 20 18.73 -6.45 4.48
N ASP A 21 19.80 -6.89 3.82
CA ASP A 21 21.02 -6.09 3.72
C ASP A 21 20.81 -4.96 2.69
N THR A 22 20.53 -3.77 3.20
CA THR A 22 20.26 -2.59 2.38
C THR A 22 21.48 -2.08 1.61
N LYS A 23 22.69 -2.58 1.90
CA LYS A 23 23.93 -2.21 1.23
C LYS A 23 24.33 -3.21 0.13
N ALA A 24 23.81 -4.41 0.17
CA ALA A 24 24.08 -5.42 -0.85
C ALA A 24 23.36 -5.10 -2.19
N PRO A 25 24.00 -5.32 -3.34
CA PRO A 25 23.36 -5.15 -4.64
C PRO A 25 22.18 -6.11 -4.83
N LEU A 26 21.08 -5.60 -5.40
CA LEU A 26 19.90 -6.39 -5.78
C LEU A 26 19.75 -6.44 -7.30
N THR A 27 19.56 -7.64 -7.85
CA THR A 27 19.17 -7.82 -9.26
C THR A 27 17.89 -7.06 -9.56
N LEU A 28 16.93 -7.11 -8.64
CA LEU A 28 15.67 -6.38 -8.69
C LEU A 28 15.86 -4.86 -8.93
N LEU A 29 16.98 -4.30 -8.51
CA LEU A 29 17.33 -2.88 -8.68
C LEU A 29 18.44 -2.67 -9.73
N GLY A 30 18.65 -3.65 -10.63
CA GLY A 30 19.68 -3.55 -11.67
C GLY A 30 21.11 -3.62 -11.16
N GLY A 31 21.35 -4.33 -10.06
CA GLY A 31 22.66 -4.51 -9.47
C GLY A 31 23.12 -3.34 -8.59
N ILE A 32 22.22 -2.40 -8.26
CA ILE A 32 22.51 -1.38 -7.24
C ILE A 32 21.89 -1.78 -5.89
N SER A 33 22.46 -1.27 -4.80
CA SER A 33 21.90 -1.53 -3.47
C SER A 33 20.65 -0.70 -3.20
N PRO A 34 19.73 -1.17 -2.32
CA PRO A 34 18.61 -0.38 -1.83
C PRO A 34 19.02 1.01 -1.34
N GLU A 35 20.07 1.12 -0.55
CA GLU A 35 20.60 2.41 -0.07
C GLU A 35 20.94 3.35 -1.24
N LYS A 36 21.63 2.85 -2.28
CA LYS A 36 21.96 3.65 -3.47
C LYS A 36 20.71 4.03 -4.25
N PHE A 37 19.72 3.11 -4.37
CA PHE A 37 18.44 3.39 -5.03
C PHE A 37 17.69 4.52 -4.31
N MET A 38 17.47 4.42 -3.00
CA MET A 38 16.79 5.44 -2.20
C MET A 38 17.48 6.80 -2.28
N ARG A 39 18.81 6.83 -2.25
CA ARG A 39 19.58 8.07 -2.35
C ARG A 39 19.52 8.69 -3.75
N THR A 40 19.46 7.91 -4.83
CA THR A 40 19.67 8.39 -6.20
C THR A 40 18.40 8.51 -7.03
N TYR A 41 17.43 7.60 -6.84
CA TYR A 41 16.26 7.47 -7.71
C TYR A 41 14.95 7.78 -7.00
N TRP A 42 14.79 7.32 -5.76
CA TRP A 42 13.54 7.47 -5.00
C TRP A 42 13.11 8.94 -4.93
N HIS A 43 11.86 9.24 -5.35
CA HIS A 43 11.29 10.60 -5.51
C HIS A 43 12.06 11.55 -6.45
N LYS A 44 13.03 11.05 -7.26
CA LYS A 44 13.94 11.93 -7.99
C LYS A 44 13.89 11.74 -9.50
N LYS A 45 14.07 10.50 -9.96
CA LYS A 45 14.15 10.19 -11.40
C LYS A 45 13.81 8.74 -11.70
N PRO A 46 13.35 8.42 -12.92
CA PRO A 46 13.10 7.08 -13.38
C PRO A 46 14.33 6.17 -13.34
N LEU A 47 14.06 4.86 -13.31
CA LEU A 47 15.08 3.84 -13.49
C LEU A 47 14.49 2.70 -14.34
N LEU A 48 15.07 2.50 -15.52
CA LEU A 48 14.81 1.31 -16.32
C LEU A 48 15.73 0.18 -15.87
N ILE A 49 15.16 -0.98 -15.56
CA ILE A 49 15.88 -2.16 -15.11
C ILE A 49 15.56 -3.30 -16.08
N ARG A 50 16.56 -3.66 -16.89
CA ARG A 50 16.43 -4.82 -17.77
C ARG A 50 16.61 -6.10 -16.95
N GLN A 51 15.71 -7.07 -17.14
CA GLN A 51 15.73 -8.35 -16.45
C GLN A 51 15.88 -8.19 -14.92
N ALA A 52 15.08 -7.28 -14.34
CA ALA A 52 14.99 -7.13 -12.88
C ALA A 52 14.66 -8.47 -12.20
N ILE A 53 13.85 -9.29 -12.87
CA ILE A 53 13.55 -10.67 -12.49
C ILE A 53 13.74 -11.57 -13.71
N PRO A 54 14.95 -12.14 -13.90
CA PRO A 54 15.26 -12.93 -15.08
C PRO A 54 14.33 -14.14 -15.23
N GLY A 55 13.74 -14.30 -16.41
CA GLY A 55 12.83 -15.41 -16.71
C GLY A 55 11.52 -15.36 -15.92
N PHE A 56 11.07 -14.16 -15.51
CA PHE A 56 9.80 -13.97 -14.81
C PHE A 56 8.64 -14.61 -15.58
N LYS A 57 7.79 -15.31 -14.85
CA LYS A 57 6.53 -15.85 -15.37
C LYS A 57 5.38 -15.36 -14.51
N PRO A 58 4.27 -14.92 -15.11
CA PRO A 58 3.11 -14.53 -14.34
C PRO A 58 2.64 -15.67 -13.43
N PHE A 59 2.36 -15.37 -12.17
CA PHE A 59 1.79 -16.35 -11.25
C PHE A 59 0.27 -16.46 -11.39
N LEU A 60 -0.40 -15.46 -11.95
CA LEU A 60 -1.76 -15.54 -12.44
C LEU A 60 -1.76 -15.48 -13.98
N ASN A 61 -2.39 -16.45 -14.63
CA ASN A 61 -2.66 -16.34 -16.05
C ASN A 61 -3.86 -15.40 -16.30
N ARG A 62 -4.07 -15.00 -17.55
CA ARG A 62 -5.18 -14.12 -17.95
C ARG A 62 -6.54 -14.58 -17.42
N ALA A 63 -6.85 -15.87 -17.52
CA ALA A 63 -8.15 -16.39 -17.10
C ALA A 63 -8.36 -16.27 -15.59
N GLN A 64 -7.32 -16.55 -14.80
CA GLN A 64 -7.32 -16.40 -13.35
C GLN A 64 -7.45 -14.92 -12.92
N LEU A 65 -6.71 -14.02 -13.57
CA LEU A 65 -6.81 -12.59 -13.29
C LEU A 65 -8.20 -12.02 -13.59
N LEU A 66 -8.77 -12.40 -14.75
CA LEU A 66 -10.11 -11.94 -15.11
C LEU A 66 -11.22 -12.62 -14.28
N ALA A 67 -10.99 -13.82 -13.74
CA ALA A 67 -11.89 -14.42 -12.76
C ALA A 67 -11.85 -13.62 -11.44
N LEU A 68 -10.66 -13.30 -10.94
CA LEU A 68 -10.48 -12.46 -9.74
C LEU A 68 -11.18 -11.09 -9.90
N ALA A 69 -11.11 -10.47 -11.08
CA ALA A 69 -11.83 -9.22 -11.37
C ALA A 69 -13.36 -9.34 -11.30
N GLY A 70 -13.89 -10.56 -11.27
CA GLY A 70 -15.31 -10.87 -11.16
C GLY A 70 -15.79 -11.15 -9.74
N GLU A 71 -14.89 -11.25 -8.78
CA GLU A 71 -15.21 -11.55 -7.39
C GLU A 71 -15.68 -10.31 -6.63
N GLU A 72 -16.68 -10.47 -5.76
CA GLU A 72 -17.08 -9.42 -4.84
C GLU A 72 -15.97 -9.13 -3.84
N GLY A 73 -15.78 -7.85 -3.50
CA GLY A 73 -14.70 -7.42 -2.60
C GLY A 73 -13.35 -7.20 -3.30
N VAL A 74 -13.21 -7.59 -4.58
CA VAL A 74 -12.01 -7.29 -5.37
C VAL A 74 -12.21 -5.99 -6.15
N GLU A 75 -11.37 -5.00 -5.89
CA GLU A 75 -11.40 -3.74 -6.63
C GLU A 75 -10.87 -3.95 -8.05
N ALA A 76 -11.73 -3.79 -9.04
CA ALA A 76 -11.37 -3.90 -10.44
C ALA A 76 -11.93 -2.75 -11.27
N ARG A 77 -11.20 -2.35 -12.31
CA ARG A 77 -11.58 -1.31 -13.26
C ARG A 77 -11.39 -1.82 -14.69
N LEU A 78 -12.33 -1.48 -15.56
CA LEU A 78 -12.24 -1.74 -17.00
C LEU A 78 -12.19 -0.42 -17.74
N ILE A 79 -11.16 -0.23 -18.55
CA ILE A 79 -10.94 0.94 -19.36
C ILE A 79 -11.00 0.53 -20.83
N GLU A 80 -11.83 1.22 -21.60
CA GLU A 80 -12.02 0.99 -23.03
C GLU A 80 -11.74 2.30 -23.79
N GLN A 81 -10.89 2.21 -24.82
CA GLN A 81 -10.70 3.28 -25.80
C GLN A 81 -11.76 3.14 -26.89
N LEU A 82 -12.64 4.14 -27.02
CA LEU A 82 -13.75 4.09 -27.96
C LEU A 82 -13.41 4.68 -29.34
N GLY A 83 -12.21 5.25 -29.48
CA GLY A 83 -11.78 6.02 -30.64
C GLY A 83 -12.12 7.52 -30.53
N GLY A 84 -11.54 8.35 -31.40
CA GLY A 84 -11.79 9.81 -31.38
C GLY A 84 -11.38 10.53 -30.07
N GLY A 85 -10.58 9.92 -29.23
CA GLY A 85 -10.22 10.47 -27.91
C GLY A 85 -11.23 10.17 -26.81
N GLU A 86 -12.23 9.36 -27.07
CA GLU A 86 -13.24 8.97 -26.09
C GLU A 86 -12.77 7.75 -25.27
N TRP A 87 -13.08 7.80 -23.96
CA TRP A 87 -12.74 6.79 -23.00
C TRP A 87 -13.96 6.36 -22.19
N LYS A 88 -14.03 5.06 -21.89
CA LYS A 88 -15.03 4.51 -20.97
C LYS A 88 -14.32 3.86 -19.80
N LEU A 89 -14.76 4.22 -18.59
CA LEU A 89 -14.35 3.60 -17.33
C LEU A 89 -15.54 2.88 -16.71
N SER A 90 -15.34 1.65 -16.31
CA SER A 90 -16.32 0.87 -15.56
C SER A 90 -15.66 0.28 -14.31
N HIS A 91 -16.44 0.10 -13.24
CA HIS A 91 -15.99 -0.50 -11.98
C HIS A 91 -16.55 -1.91 -11.83
N GLY A 92 -15.75 -2.81 -11.24
CA GLY A 92 -16.11 -4.18 -10.95
C GLY A 92 -17.24 -4.31 -9.92
N PRO A 93 -17.66 -5.56 -9.63
CA PRO A 93 -17.12 -6.81 -10.18
C PRO A 93 -17.48 -7.05 -11.65
N PHE A 94 -16.57 -7.71 -12.39
CA PHE A 94 -16.74 -7.99 -13.81
C PHE A 94 -16.95 -9.48 -14.09
N PRO A 95 -18.18 -10.01 -14.03
CA PRO A 95 -18.42 -11.35 -14.52
C PRO A 95 -18.02 -11.42 -16.00
N ARG A 96 -17.49 -12.58 -16.44
CA ARG A 96 -16.89 -12.77 -17.77
C ARG A 96 -17.73 -12.22 -18.93
N ARG A 97 -19.04 -12.29 -18.84
CA ARG A 97 -19.99 -11.79 -19.86
C ARG A 97 -19.98 -10.25 -20.02
N LYS A 98 -19.46 -9.53 -19.04
CA LYS A 98 -19.33 -8.05 -19.08
C LYS A 98 -18.00 -7.58 -19.63
N LEU A 99 -17.02 -8.46 -19.80
CA LEU A 99 -15.73 -8.13 -20.37
C LEU A 99 -15.84 -8.10 -21.91
N PRO A 100 -15.15 -7.16 -22.59
CA PRO A 100 -15.08 -7.14 -24.05
C PRO A 100 -14.44 -8.43 -24.59
N ALA A 101 -14.65 -8.70 -25.87
CA ALA A 101 -13.98 -9.82 -26.54
C ALA A 101 -12.45 -9.60 -26.51
N LEU A 102 -11.69 -10.67 -26.31
CA LEU A 102 -10.22 -10.60 -26.27
C LEU A 102 -9.62 -10.17 -27.62
N THR A 103 -10.35 -10.38 -28.70
CA THR A 103 -9.97 -9.92 -30.05
C THR A 103 -10.25 -8.44 -30.30
N LYS A 104 -11.02 -7.77 -29.41
CA LYS A 104 -11.25 -6.32 -29.47
C LYS A 104 -9.99 -5.62 -28.94
N PRO A 105 -9.33 -4.77 -29.74
CA PRO A 105 -8.19 -3.99 -29.25
C PRO A 105 -8.65 -2.82 -28.35
N GLY A 106 -7.69 -2.20 -27.65
CA GLY A 106 -7.89 -0.92 -26.98
C GLY A 106 -8.63 -1.01 -25.64
N TRP A 107 -8.59 -2.15 -24.94
CA TRP A 107 -9.13 -2.21 -23.58
C TRP A 107 -8.14 -2.79 -22.56
N THR A 108 -8.29 -2.37 -21.33
CA THR A 108 -7.45 -2.77 -20.20
C THR A 108 -8.31 -3.06 -18.97
N ALA A 109 -8.10 -4.22 -18.36
CA ALA A 109 -8.61 -4.51 -17.00
C ALA A 109 -7.50 -4.27 -15.98
N LEU A 110 -7.84 -3.59 -14.89
CA LEU A 110 -6.96 -3.34 -13.74
C LEU A 110 -7.56 -4.06 -12.55
N VAL A 111 -6.77 -4.86 -11.84
CA VAL A 111 -7.15 -5.54 -10.59
C VAL A 111 -6.23 -5.06 -9.49
N GLN A 112 -6.80 -4.32 -8.53
CA GLN A 112 -6.06 -3.75 -7.39
C GLN A 112 -5.88 -4.78 -6.28
N GLY A 113 -4.85 -4.59 -5.44
CA GLY A 113 -4.67 -5.35 -4.22
C GLY A 113 -4.54 -6.86 -4.44
N VAL A 114 -3.95 -7.30 -5.56
CA VAL A 114 -3.82 -8.73 -5.86
C VAL A 114 -2.98 -9.46 -4.81
N ASP A 115 -2.09 -8.76 -4.13
CA ASP A 115 -1.32 -9.24 -2.97
C ASP A 115 -2.20 -9.68 -1.80
N LEU A 116 -3.42 -9.14 -1.67
CA LEU A 116 -4.40 -9.55 -0.66
C LEU A 116 -5.09 -10.87 -1.00
N HIS A 117 -5.02 -11.31 -2.26
CA HIS A 117 -5.75 -12.46 -2.80
C HIS A 117 -4.84 -13.59 -3.30
N ASN A 118 -3.53 -13.34 -3.45
CA ASN A 118 -2.59 -14.29 -4.00
C ASN A 118 -1.25 -14.27 -3.27
N GLU A 119 -0.79 -15.44 -2.81
CA GLU A 119 0.45 -15.59 -2.03
C GLU A 119 1.71 -15.18 -2.82
N ASP A 120 1.79 -15.52 -4.10
CA ASP A 120 2.94 -15.17 -4.94
C ASP A 120 3.00 -13.66 -5.19
N ALA A 121 1.82 -13.00 -5.31
CA ALA A 121 1.73 -11.54 -5.41
C ALA A 121 2.19 -10.88 -4.11
N HIS A 122 1.75 -11.41 -2.97
CA HIS A 122 2.21 -10.95 -1.65
C HIS A 122 3.73 -11.14 -1.52
N ALA A 123 4.26 -12.31 -1.85
CA ALA A 123 5.70 -12.59 -1.79
C ALA A 123 6.51 -11.65 -2.71
N LEU A 124 6.00 -11.30 -3.89
CA LEU A 124 6.63 -10.30 -4.75
C LEU A 124 6.63 -8.92 -4.11
N LEU A 125 5.52 -8.48 -3.53
CA LEU A 125 5.43 -7.19 -2.83
C LEU A 125 6.44 -7.09 -1.69
N GLN A 126 6.66 -8.18 -0.93
CA GLN A 126 7.64 -8.23 0.18
C GLN A 126 9.09 -7.97 -0.27
N GLN A 127 9.43 -8.17 -1.56
CA GLN A 127 10.76 -7.88 -2.09
C GLN A 127 11.10 -6.38 -2.08
N PHE A 128 10.11 -5.52 -1.93
CA PHE A 128 10.25 -4.06 -1.93
C PHE A 128 10.28 -3.45 -0.53
N ARG A 129 10.36 -4.25 0.53
CA ARG A 129 10.40 -3.79 1.94
C ARG A 129 11.72 -3.12 2.35
N PHE A 130 12.56 -2.77 1.40
CA PHE A 130 13.59 -1.74 1.60
C PHE A 130 13.00 -0.31 1.63
N VAL A 131 11.74 -0.17 1.22
CA VAL A 131 10.89 0.98 1.49
C VAL A 131 10.05 0.67 2.73
N PRO A 132 9.89 1.60 3.70
CA PRO A 132 9.10 1.35 4.90
C PRO A 132 7.66 0.90 4.60
N ASP A 133 7.14 -0.04 5.39
CA ASP A 133 5.77 -0.57 5.23
C ASP A 133 4.69 0.52 5.29
N ALA A 134 4.94 1.62 6.02
CA ALA A 134 4.09 2.81 6.02
C ALA A 134 3.90 3.45 4.64
N ARG A 135 4.81 3.15 3.70
CA ARG A 135 4.76 3.61 2.31
C ARG A 135 4.27 2.54 1.33
N MET A 136 4.23 1.27 1.72
CA MET A 136 3.71 0.21 0.86
C MET A 136 2.20 0.36 0.67
N ASP A 137 1.74 0.24 -0.57
CA ASP A 137 0.31 0.25 -0.88
C ASP A 137 -0.18 -1.13 -1.30
N ASP A 138 0.00 -1.49 -2.55
CA ASP A 138 -0.47 -2.76 -3.09
C ASP A 138 0.32 -3.23 -4.33
N LEU A 139 0.00 -4.43 -4.76
CA LEU A 139 0.33 -4.94 -6.06
C LEU A 139 -0.93 -4.99 -6.93
N MET A 140 -0.99 -4.10 -7.93
CA MET A 140 -2.03 -4.08 -8.95
C MET A 140 -1.57 -4.84 -10.19
N ILE A 141 -2.44 -5.64 -10.80
CA ILE A 141 -2.15 -6.27 -12.10
C ILE A 141 -3.06 -5.68 -13.18
N SER A 142 -2.46 -5.22 -14.26
CA SER A 142 -3.15 -4.84 -15.48
C SER A 142 -3.04 -5.93 -16.54
N PHE A 143 -4.17 -6.26 -17.18
CA PHE A 143 -4.24 -7.01 -18.42
C PHE A 143 -4.73 -6.08 -19.52
N ALA A 144 -4.05 -6.05 -20.66
CA ALA A 144 -4.43 -5.23 -21.80
C ALA A 144 -4.43 -6.07 -23.09
N THR A 145 -5.42 -5.80 -23.97
CA THR A 145 -5.37 -6.25 -25.37
C THR A 145 -4.49 -5.32 -26.20
N ASP A 146 -4.21 -5.70 -27.43
CA ASP A 146 -3.42 -4.87 -28.34
C ASP A 146 -3.90 -3.43 -28.36
N GLN A 147 -2.98 -2.45 -28.32
CA GLN A 147 -3.23 -1.00 -28.19
C GLN A 147 -3.93 -0.59 -26.90
N GLY A 148 -4.22 -1.52 -25.98
CA GLY A 148 -4.81 -1.19 -24.68
C GLY A 148 -3.84 -0.41 -23.79
N GLY A 149 -4.40 0.46 -22.97
CA GLY A 149 -3.70 1.32 -22.02
C GLY A 149 -4.70 2.12 -21.21
N VAL A 150 -4.19 3.04 -20.39
CA VAL A 150 -4.99 3.95 -19.56
C VAL A 150 -4.82 5.41 -19.98
N GLY A 151 -4.09 5.63 -21.09
CA GLY A 151 -3.74 6.93 -21.64
C GLY A 151 -2.62 7.66 -20.88
N PRO A 152 -2.12 8.77 -21.44
CA PRO A 152 -1.05 9.53 -20.81
C PRO A 152 -1.55 10.20 -19.52
N HIS A 153 -0.89 9.90 -18.42
CA HIS A 153 -1.24 10.41 -17.10
C HIS A 153 0.00 10.54 -16.20
N PHE A 154 -0.19 10.98 -14.97
CA PHE A 154 0.83 10.98 -13.92
C PHE A 154 0.22 10.55 -12.60
N ASP A 155 1.06 9.97 -11.76
CA ASP A 155 0.72 9.61 -10.39
C ASP A 155 1.40 10.55 -9.39
N ASN A 156 0.80 10.67 -8.20
CA ASN A 156 1.39 11.42 -7.08
C ASN A 156 2.22 10.52 -6.15
N TYR A 157 2.47 9.29 -6.55
CA TYR A 157 3.17 8.26 -5.78
C TYR A 157 4.25 7.58 -6.62
N ASP A 158 5.14 6.89 -5.94
CA ASP A 158 6.17 6.06 -6.58
C ASP A 158 5.56 4.75 -7.04
N VAL A 159 6.04 4.22 -8.17
CA VAL A 159 5.60 2.93 -8.69
C VAL A 159 6.72 2.19 -9.41
N PHE A 160 6.79 0.87 -9.22
CA PHE A 160 7.55 -0.02 -10.07
C PHE A 160 6.59 -0.77 -11.00
N LEU A 161 6.89 -0.76 -12.28
CA LEU A 161 6.10 -1.37 -13.35
C LEU A 161 6.87 -2.57 -13.90
N LEU A 162 6.57 -3.76 -13.39
CA LEU A 162 7.19 -5.02 -13.83
C LEU A 162 6.38 -5.58 -15.00
N GLN A 163 7.03 -5.76 -16.15
CA GLN A 163 6.40 -6.43 -17.27
C GLN A 163 6.36 -7.93 -17.00
N ALA A 164 5.15 -8.48 -16.94
CA ALA A 164 4.93 -9.86 -16.54
C ALA A 164 4.67 -10.79 -17.74
N HIS A 165 3.96 -10.31 -18.75
CA HIS A 165 3.61 -11.06 -19.97
C HIS A 165 3.50 -10.12 -21.16
N GLY A 166 3.88 -10.59 -22.35
CA GLY A 166 3.81 -9.79 -23.59
C GLY A 166 4.72 -8.57 -23.54
N LYS A 167 4.43 -7.59 -24.36
CA LYS A 167 5.23 -6.37 -24.48
C LYS A 167 4.37 -5.13 -24.22
N ARG A 168 4.97 -4.13 -23.56
CA ARG A 168 4.33 -2.83 -23.38
C ARG A 168 5.34 -1.74 -23.71
N ARG A 169 4.91 -0.82 -24.55
CA ARG A 169 5.64 0.41 -24.88
C ARG A 169 5.32 1.47 -23.85
N TRP A 170 6.31 1.93 -23.16
CA TRP A 170 6.22 3.02 -22.20
C TRP A 170 6.83 4.28 -22.77
N ARG A 171 6.07 5.34 -22.81
CA ARG A 171 6.54 6.69 -23.07
C ARG A 171 6.52 7.45 -21.76
N ILE A 172 7.61 8.09 -21.40
CA ILE A 172 7.74 8.79 -20.12
C ILE A 172 8.34 10.18 -20.32
N GLY A 173 8.00 11.12 -19.43
CA GLY A 173 8.59 12.46 -19.48
C GLY A 173 8.14 13.36 -18.33
N ARG A 174 8.98 14.36 -18.04
CA ARG A 174 8.59 15.42 -17.14
C ARG A 174 7.60 16.35 -17.86
N GLN A 175 6.61 16.81 -17.14
CA GLN A 175 5.63 17.74 -17.71
C GLN A 175 5.72 19.09 -17.01
N LYS A 176 5.51 20.15 -17.78
CA LYS A 176 5.28 21.51 -17.26
C LYS A 176 3.78 21.82 -17.20
N ASP A 177 3.02 21.24 -18.12
CA ASP A 177 1.59 21.38 -18.22
C ASP A 177 0.91 20.07 -17.79
N PHE A 178 0.12 20.15 -16.72
CA PHE A 178 -0.67 19.05 -16.18
C PHE A 178 -2.16 19.17 -16.50
N THR A 179 -2.51 19.93 -17.55
CA THR A 179 -3.89 20.10 -17.99
C THR A 179 -4.49 18.75 -18.39
N LEU A 180 -5.63 18.44 -17.80
CA LEU A 180 -6.35 17.20 -18.06
C LEU A 180 -7.42 17.38 -19.11
N GLN A 181 -7.67 16.36 -19.89
CA GLN A 181 -8.74 16.33 -20.87
C GLN A 181 -10.09 16.42 -20.17
N ALA A 182 -10.89 17.41 -20.56
CA ALA A 182 -12.23 17.61 -20.02
C ALA A 182 -13.21 16.56 -20.58
N GLY A 183 -14.21 16.19 -19.77
CA GLY A 183 -15.31 15.31 -20.21
C GLY A 183 -14.97 13.83 -20.33
N VAL A 184 -13.76 13.39 -19.93
CA VAL A 184 -13.39 11.97 -19.86
C VAL A 184 -13.34 11.48 -18.40
N PRO A 185 -13.68 10.21 -18.14
CA PRO A 185 -13.71 9.67 -16.77
C PRO A 185 -12.32 9.34 -16.20
N LEU A 186 -11.25 9.62 -16.94
CA LEU A 186 -9.85 9.34 -16.58
C LEU A 186 -9.06 10.65 -16.51
N LYS A 187 -7.96 10.65 -15.77
CA LYS A 187 -7.04 11.79 -15.66
C LYS A 187 -6.05 11.79 -16.83
N ILE A 188 -6.54 11.99 -18.04
CA ILE A 188 -5.73 11.99 -19.26
C ILE A 188 -5.09 13.38 -19.45
N LEU A 189 -3.78 13.42 -19.67
CA LEU A 189 -3.05 14.64 -20.03
C LEU A 189 -3.38 15.05 -21.48
N THR A 190 -3.72 16.32 -21.69
CA THR A 190 -3.97 16.86 -23.05
C THR A 190 -2.69 17.03 -23.86
N ASN A 191 -1.62 17.47 -23.21
CA ASN A 191 -0.38 17.89 -23.84
C ASN A 191 0.80 17.04 -23.32
N PHE A 192 0.72 15.71 -23.52
CA PHE A 192 1.79 14.81 -23.12
C PHE A 192 2.95 14.86 -24.12
N GLU A 193 4.10 15.30 -23.64
CA GLU A 193 5.36 15.33 -24.39
C GLU A 193 6.36 14.32 -23.79
N PRO A 194 6.51 13.13 -24.39
CA PRO A 194 7.46 12.14 -23.89
C PRO A 194 8.92 12.55 -24.14
N GLU A 195 9.77 12.37 -23.14
CA GLU A 195 11.21 12.57 -23.23
C GLU A 195 11.94 11.26 -23.61
N GLU A 196 11.40 10.12 -23.17
CA GLU A 196 12.00 8.80 -23.37
C GLU A 196 10.91 7.76 -23.70
N GLU A 197 11.32 6.75 -24.46
CA GLU A 197 10.46 5.63 -24.83
C GLU A 197 11.18 4.29 -24.66
N PHE A 198 10.50 3.31 -24.08
CA PHE A 198 11.00 1.96 -23.85
C PHE A 198 9.96 0.92 -24.17
N VAL A 199 10.37 -0.18 -24.83
CA VAL A 199 9.55 -1.41 -24.88
C VAL A 199 10.05 -2.33 -23.77
N LEU A 200 9.16 -2.71 -22.86
CA LEU A 200 9.44 -3.66 -21.79
C LEU A 200 8.97 -5.06 -22.21
N GLU A 201 9.82 -6.04 -21.92
CA GLU A 201 9.58 -7.47 -22.12
C GLU A 201 9.51 -8.18 -20.75
N PRO A 202 8.99 -9.42 -20.66
CA PRO A 202 8.85 -10.11 -19.37
C PRO A 202 10.16 -10.16 -18.57
N GLY A 203 10.08 -9.71 -17.31
CA GLY A 203 11.21 -9.57 -16.40
C GLY A 203 11.83 -8.17 -16.37
N ASP A 204 11.55 -7.31 -17.35
CA ASP A 204 11.96 -5.90 -17.30
C ASP A 204 11.10 -5.11 -16.34
N MET A 205 11.66 -4.10 -15.70
CA MET A 205 10.96 -3.25 -14.75
C MET A 205 11.32 -1.77 -14.96
N LEU A 206 10.32 -0.90 -14.83
CA LEU A 206 10.47 0.55 -14.88
C LEU A 206 10.01 1.15 -13.57
N TYR A 207 10.89 1.87 -12.87
CA TYR A 207 10.53 2.69 -11.73
C TYR A 207 10.21 4.11 -12.18
N LEU A 208 9.09 4.65 -11.70
CA LEU A 208 8.66 6.03 -11.91
C LEU A 208 8.43 6.74 -10.58
N PRO A 209 9.06 7.90 -10.34
CA PRO A 209 8.77 8.72 -9.19
C PRO A 209 7.50 9.55 -9.40
N PRO A 210 6.95 10.18 -8.33
CA PRO A 210 5.77 11.03 -8.43
C PRO A 210 5.88 12.11 -9.51
N LYS A 211 4.76 12.40 -10.18
CA LYS A 211 4.62 13.43 -11.22
C LYS A 211 5.41 13.20 -12.51
N TRP A 212 6.01 12.04 -12.69
CA TRP A 212 6.49 11.63 -14.00
C TRP A 212 5.32 11.16 -14.85
N ALA A 213 5.02 11.93 -15.89
CA ALA A 213 3.97 11.54 -16.82
C ALA A 213 4.40 10.32 -17.62
N HIS A 214 3.46 9.44 -17.88
CA HIS A 214 3.72 8.20 -18.60
C HIS A 214 2.48 7.72 -19.34
N ASP A 215 2.73 6.95 -20.39
CA ASP A 215 1.71 6.33 -21.22
C ASP A 215 2.19 4.94 -21.62
N GLY A 216 1.47 3.93 -21.18
CA GLY A 216 1.79 2.52 -21.41
C GLY A 216 0.83 1.89 -22.41
N ILE A 217 1.31 1.56 -23.59
CA ILE A 217 0.55 0.99 -24.70
C ILE A 217 0.93 -0.46 -24.89
N ALA A 218 -0.04 -1.35 -24.90
CA ALA A 218 0.16 -2.77 -25.15
C ALA A 218 0.55 -3.03 -26.63
N GLU A 219 1.60 -3.81 -26.86
CA GLU A 219 1.96 -4.38 -28.16
C GLU A 219 1.55 -5.86 -28.18
N GLY A 220 0.36 -6.12 -28.73
CA GLY A 220 -0.34 -7.38 -28.52
C GLY A 220 -0.92 -7.49 -27.11
N GLU A 221 -1.32 -8.70 -26.71
CA GLU A 221 -1.80 -8.97 -25.34
C GLU A 221 -0.65 -8.87 -24.33
N CYS A 222 -0.85 -8.16 -23.24
CA CYS A 222 0.18 -8.06 -22.21
C CYS A 222 -0.36 -7.93 -20.78
N MET A 223 0.50 -8.22 -19.79
CA MET A 223 0.25 -7.97 -18.36
C MET A 223 1.42 -7.23 -17.76
N THR A 224 1.09 -6.20 -16.95
CA THR A 224 2.06 -5.44 -16.15
C THR A 224 1.64 -5.52 -14.69
N TYR A 225 2.60 -5.75 -13.80
CA TYR A 225 2.44 -5.74 -12.36
C TYR A 225 2.96 -4.41 -11.83
N SER A 226 2.09 -3.64 -11.19
CA SER A 226 2.41 -2.35 -10.62
C SER A 226 2.54 -2.48 -9.11
N ILE A 227 3.73 -2.24 -8.58
CA ILE A 227 4.00 -2.18 -7.15
C ILE A 227 3.90 -0.71 -6.75
N GLY A 228 2.80 -0.36 -6.08
CA GLY A 228 2.46 1.01 -5.69
C GLY A 228 2.90 1.36 -4.28
N PHE A 229 3.20 2.66 -4.07
CA PHE A 229 3.58 3.17 -2.77
C PHE A 229 2.67 4.31 -2.34
N ARG A 230 2.27 4.34 -1.07
CA ARG A 230 1.41 5.39 -0.52
C ARG A 230 2.14 6.73 -0.48
N SER A 231 1.43 7.78 -0.81
CA SER A 231 1.86 9.16 -0.60
C SER A 231 0.74 9.90 0.17
N PRO A 232 0.68 9.73 1.50
CA PRO A 232 -0.36 10.34 2.32
C PRO A 232 -0.40 11.85 2.12
N LYS A 233 -1.59 12.41 2.00
CA LYS A 233 -1.78 13.87 1.94
C LYS A 233 -1.84 14.44 3.35
N GLN A 234 -1.34 15.65 3.51
CA GLN A 234 -1.30 16.31 4.80
C GLN A 234 -2.70 16.55 5.38
N ASP A 235 -3.67 16.95 4.57
CA ASP A 235 -5.06 17.19 4.95
C ASP A 235 -5.77 15.88 5.34
N GLU A 236 -5.56 14.82 4.60
CA GLU A 236 -6.08 13.49 4.89
C GLU A 236 -5.50 12.95 6.21
N MET A 237 -4.19 13.02 6.37
CA MET A 237 -3.50 12.59 7.60
C MET A 237 -3.97 13.37 8.82
N ALA A 238 -4.11 14.70 8.71
CA ALA A 238 -4.60 15.52 9.81
C ALA A 238 -6.03 15.14 10.22
N ARG A 239 -6.91 14.92 9.24
CA ARG A 239 -8.29 14.49 9.50
C ARG A 239 -8.34 13.14 10.22
N GLU A 240 -7.59 12.16 9.75
CA GLU A 240 -7.57 10.81 10.31
C GLU A 240 -7.00 10.80 11.73
N ILE A 241 -5.96 11.61 12.00
CA ILE A 241 -5.39 11.77 13.33
C ILE A 241 -6.41 12.43 14.28
N PHE A 242 -7.07 13.52 13.86
CA PHE A 242 -8.08 14.17 14.70
C PHE A 242 -9.26 13.25 15.02
N LEU A 243 -9.72 12.44 14.08
CA LEU A 243 -10.78 11.48 14.34
C LEU A 243 -10.38 10.47 15.42
N ARG A 244 -9.21 9.85 15.31
CA ARG A 244 -8.71 8.87 16.27
C ARG A 244 -8.43 9.48 17.66
N MET A 245 -7.92 10.70 17.71
CA MET A 245 -7.76 11.40 18.97
C MET A 245 -9.10 11.71 19.63
N SER A 246 -10.15 12.01 18.86
CA SER A 246 -11.49 12.26 19.43
C SER A 246 -12.18 11.01 19.95
N ASP A 247 -11.83 9.84 19.39
CA ASP A 247 -12.39 8.54 19.80
C ASP A 247 -11.70 7.97 21.05
N ALA A 248 -10.64 8.61 21.55
CA ALA A 248 -9.93 8.25 22.77
C ALA A 248 -10.30 9.20 23.94
N PRO A 249 -11.45 8.98 24.62
CA PRO A 249 -11.98 9.93 25.62
C PRO A 249 -11.06 10.13 26.83
N ASP A 250 -10.17 9.18 27.10
CA ASP A 250 -9.22 9.27 28.21
C ASP A 250 -8.02 10.19 27.93
N GLU A 251 -7.78 10.50 26.68
CA GLU A 251 -6.71 11.41 26.23
C GLU A 251 -7.18 12.87 26.07
N CYS A 252 -8.49 13.12 26.13
CA CYS A 252 -9.02 14.47 26.10
C CYS A 252 -8.89 15.16 27.45
N PRO A 253 -8.52 16.46 27.50
CA PRO A 253 -8.52 17.23 28.75
C PRO A 253 -9.90 17.20 29.37
N LYS A 254 -10.04 16.56 30.56
CA LYS A 254 -11.31 16.40 31.28
C LYS A 254 -11.63 17.64 32.12
N ASP A 255 -12.92 17.97 32.25
CA ASP A 255 -13.51 18.83 33.25
C ASP A 255 -13.09 20.31 33.28
N VAL A 256 -12.51 20.86 32.23
CA VAL A 256 -12.26 22.30 32.13
C VAL A 256 -13.44 22.98 31.44
N VAL A 257 -14.27 23.67 32.23
CA VAL A 257 -15.43 24.42 31.72
C VAL A 257 -15.02 25.85 31.39
N TYR A 258 -15.46 26.35 30.24
CA TYR A 258 -15.29 27.74 29.83
C TYR A 258 -15.89 28.68 30.93
N LYS A 259 -15.18 29.76 31.26
CA LYS A 259 -15.61 30.77 32.23
C LYS A 259 -15.24 32.15 31.71
N ASP A 260 -16.20 33.04 31.73
CA ASP A 260 -16.08 34.42 31.26
C ASP A 260 -16.55 35.48 32.31
N PRO A 261 -16.06 35.45 33.57
CA PRO A 261 -16.56 36.31 34.63
C PRO A 261 -16.41 37.81 34.35
N LYS A 262 -15.66 38.20 33.34
CA LYS A 262 -15.44 39.59 32.91
C LYS A 262 -16.18 39.97 31.63
N GLN A 263 -16.98 39.07 31.07
CA GLN A 263 -17.73 39.31 29.81
C GLN A 263 -18.73 40.45 30.04
N ALA A 264 -18.58 41.53 29.29
CA ALA A 264 -19.56 42.62 29.29
C ALA A 264 -20.83 42.23 28.53
N ALA A 265 -21.93 42.91 28.83
CA ALA A 265 -23.16 42.76 28.03
C ALA A 265 -22.90 43.18 26.57
N VAL A 266 -23.47 42.43 25.62
CA VAL A 266 -23.22 42.60 24.20
C VAL A 266 -24.45 43.13 23.46
N ALA A 267 -24.24 44.02 22.49
CA ALA A 267 -25.29 44.50 21.59
C ALA A 267 -25.56 43.52 20.45
N ASN A 268 -24.59 42.69 20.10
CA ASN A 268 -24.63 41.72 19.00
C ASN A 268 -24.49 40.27 19.56
N PRO A 269 -25.57 39.64 20.04
CA PRO A 269 -25.50 38.36 20.75
C PRO A 269 -25.10 37.18 19.86
N GLY A 270 -25.16 37.34 18.52
CA GLY A 270 -24.71 36.34 17.59
C GLY A 270 -23.17 36.34 17.35
N LEU A 271 -22.42 37.30 17.90
CA LEU A 271 -20.97 37.34 17.79
C LEU A 271 -20.32 36.38 18.81
N ILE A 272 -19.51 35.45 18.35
CA ILE A 272 -18.73 34.56 19.21
C ILE A 272 -17.61 35.38 19.89
N PRO A 273 -17.49 35.37 21.22
CA PRO A 273 -16.41 36.08 21.94
C PRO A 273 -15.03 35.54 21.56
N GLU A 274 -14.03 36.43 21.47
CA GLU A 274 -12.64 36.05 21.18
C GLU A 274 -12.06 35.09 22.24
N ASP A 275 -12.39 35.31 23.54
CA ASP A 275 -11.97 34.43 24.63
C ASP A 275 -12.44 32.99 24.46
N MET A 276 -13.56 32.77 23.77
CA MET A 276 -14.04 31.41 23.44
C MET A 276 -13.18 30.73 22.35
N TYR A 277 -12.71 31.50 21.35
CA TYR A 277 -11.74 30.99 20.40
C TYR A 277 -10.39 30.67 21.07
N ASP A 278 -9.95 31.49 22.00
CA ASP A 278 -8.71 31.24 22.75
C ASP A 278 -8.84 30.01 23.63
N PHE A 279 -9.99 29.80 24.26
CA PHE A 279 -10.27 28.57 25.01
C PHE A 279 -10.24 27.31 24.09
N ALA A 280 -10.83 27.39 22.91
CA ALA A 280 -10.81 26.31 21.97
C ALA A 280 -9.40 26.01 21.42
N ARG A 281 -8.62 27.04 21.10
CA ARG A 281 -7.20 26.90 20.67
C ARG A 281 -6.36 26.22 21.79
N GLU A 282 -6.56 26.61 23.03
CA GLU A 282 -5.84 26.00 24.16
C GLU A 282 -6.27 24.56 24.42
N ALA A 283 -7.55 24.22 24.23
CA ALA A 283 -8.03 22.83 24.31
C ALA A 283 -7.38 21.95 23.26
N LEU A 284 -7.35 22.37 21.98
CA LEU A 284 -6.68 21.66 20.91
C LEU A 284 -5.17 21.50 21.17
N LYS A 285 -4.52 22.57 21.63
CA LYS A 285 -3.09 22.53 21.97
C LYS A 285 -2.79 21.52 23.08
N LYS A 286 -3.64 21.44 24.10
CA LYS A 286 -3.50 20.46 25.18
C LYS A 286 -3.72 19.04 24.67
N ALA A 287 -4.74 18.81 23.88
CA ALA A 287 -4.98 17.49 23.29
C ALA A 287 -3.78 16.99 22.47
N LEU A 288 -3.19 17.87 21.62
CA LEU A 288 -1.99 17.56 20.85
C LEU A 288 -0.72 17.40 21.72
N ALA A 289 -0.70 17.91 22.94
CA ALA A 289 0.41 17.80 23.86
C ALA A 289 0.33 16.56 24.78
N GLU A 290 -0.78 15.81 24.72
CA GLU A 290 -0.89 14.56 25.47
C GLU A 290 0.20 13.57 24.99
N PRO A 291 0.97 12.99 25.92
CA PRO A 291 2.05 12.09 25.56
C PRO A 291 1.54 10.90 24.76
N LEU A 292 2.21 10.64 23.65
CA LEU A 292 1.95 9.49 22.76
C LEU A 292 0.61 9.51 21.97
N ALA A 293 -0.26 10.51 22.17
CA ALA A 293 -1.55 10.57 21.49
C ALA A 293 -1.42 10.70 19.97
N LEU A 294 -0.46 11.52 19.51
CA LEU A 294 -0.16 11.67 18.09
C LEU A 294 0.42 10.39 17.51
N GLU A 295 1.40 9.80 18.19
CA GLU A 295 2.09 8.57 17.77
C GLU A 295 1.10 7.41 17.67
N ARG A 296 0.23 7.26 18.67
CA ARG A 296 -0.85 6.26 18.68
C ARG A 296 -1.78 6.45 17.50
N ALA A 297 -2.37 7.63 17.36
CA ALA A 297 -3.32 7.93 16.29
C ALA A 297 -2.72 7.74 14.88
N LEU A 298 -1.45 8.14 14.71
CA LEU A 298 -0.74 7.94 13.44
C LEU A 298 -0.50 6.46 13.16
N GLY A 299 -0.02 5.69 14.13
CA GLY A 299 0.27 4.27 13.95
C GLY A 299 -0.99 3.46 13.67
N GLU A 300 -2.09 3.73 14.36
CA GLU A 300 -3.40 3.14 14.08
C GLU A 300 -3.86 3.46 12.64
N TYR A 301 -3.80 4.73 12.21
CA TYR A 301 -4.12 5.12 10.84
C TYR A 301 -3.24 4.41 9.79
N MET A 302 -1.94 4.32 10.05
CA MET A 302 -1.01 3.70 9.09
C MET A 302 -1.20 2.19 8.97
N THR A 303 -1.75 1.54 9.99
CA THR A 303 -2.01 0.09 10.01
C THR A 303 -3.45 -0.28 9.71
N ASP A 304 -4.37 0.68 9.56
CA ASP A 304 -5.74 0.39 9.14
C ASP A 304 -5.79 -0.57 7.94
N PRO A 305 -6.57 -1.65 8.01
CA PRO A 305 -6.84 -2.48 6.85
C PRO A 305 -7.50 -1.67 5.72
N LYS A 306 -7.32 -2.08 4.48
CA LYS A 306 -8.06 -1.47 3.36
C LYS A 306 -9.57 -1.73 3.50
N PRO A 307 -10.45 -0.86 2.99
CA PRO A 307 -11.91 -0.96 3.21
C PRO A 307 -12.54 -2.31 2.81
N ASN A 308 -11.93 -3.03 1.88
CA ASN A 308 -12.43 -4.33 1.40
C ASN A 308 -11.69 -5.52 2.03
N VAL A 309 -10.96 -5.30 3.12
CA VAL A 309 -10.27 -6.37 3.85
C VAL A 309 -11.10 -6.78 5.05
N TRP A 310 -11.37 -8.04 5.14
CA TRP A 310 -11.91 -8.71 6.33
C TRP A 310 -11.07 -9.94 6.64
N PHE A 311 -11.08 -10.33 7.89
CA PHE A 311 -10.37 -11.49 8.38
C PHE A 311 -11.37 -12.59 8.72
N GLU A 312 -11.00 -13.82 8.41
CA GLU A 312 -11.80 -14.99 8.79
C GLU A 312 -11.25 -15.51 10.12
N PRO A 313 -12.09 -15.57 11.18
CA PRO A 313 -11.66 -16.13 12.45
C PRO A 313 -11.14 -17.56 12.28
N ALA A 314 -10.12 -17.92 13.04
CA ALA A 314 -9.59 -19.28 13.01
C ALA A 314 -10.61 -20.31 13.52
N GLU A 315 -10.70 -21.45 12.87
CA GLU A 315 -11.52 -22.56 13.37
C GLU A 315 -10.72 -23.38 14.41
N GLY A 316 -11.09 -23.28 15.70
CA GLY A 316 -10.60 -24.11 16.79
C GLY A 316 -9.40 -23.54 17.55
N PHE A 317 -9.15 -24.06 18.76
CA PHE A 317 -8.00 -23.72 19.58
C PHE A 317 -6.75 -24.40 19.03
N ALA A 318 -5.91 -23.67 18.33
CA ALA A 318 -4.59 -24.17 17.96
C ALA A 318 -3.56 -23.77 19.02
N MET A 319 -2.77 -24.74 19.49
CA MET A 319 -1.55 -24.40 20.23
C MET A 319 -0.62 -23.64 19.28
N ILE A 320 -0.20 -22.44 19.67
CA ILE A 320 0.69 -21.62 18.85
C ILE A 320 2.09 -22.22 18.92
N GLU A 321 2.52 -22.92 17.88
CA GLU A 321 3.89 -23.41 17.76
C GLU A 321 4.81 -22.34 17.21
N GLY A 322 4.57 -21.84 16.01
CA GLY A 322 5.15 -20.64 15.42
C GLY A 322 4.02 -19.73 14.97
N VAL A 323 4.32 -18.52 14.55
CA VAL A 323 3.33 -17.56 14.10
C VAL A 323 3.76 -16.89 12.80
N ARG A 324 2.80 -16.71 11.88
CA ARG A 324 2.97 -15.96 10.64
C ARG A 324 1.83 -14.97 10.48
N LEU A 325 2.13 -13.69 10.21
CA LEU A 325 1.10 -12.69 9.92
C LEU A 325 0.36 -13.04 8.65
N ASN A 326 -0.97 -12.98 8.70
CA ASN A 326 -1.81 -13.07 7.51
C ASN A 326 -1.37 -12.03 6.47
N ARG A 327 -1.39 -12.37 5.17
CA ARG A 327 -0.95 -11.44 4.10
C ARG A 327 -1.72 -10.12 4.11
N ARG A 328 -2.95 -10.09 4.61
CA ARG A 328 -3.80 -8.89 4.73
C ARG A 328 -3.46 -8.05 5.95
N THR A 329 -2.77 -8.61 6.94
CA THR A 329 -2.40 -7.94 8.19
C THR A 329 -1.32 -6.90 7.95
N ARG A 330 -1.57 -5.72 8.48
CA ARG A 330 -0.63 -4.60 8.54
C ARG A 330 -0.14 -4.46 9.98
N MET A 331 1.14 -4.62 10.18
CA MET A 331 1.78 -4.51 11.50
C MET A 331 2.97 -3.58 11.40
N MET A 332 3.05 -2.60 12.29
CA MET A 332 4.13 -1.62 12.37
C MET A 332 4.45 -1.34 13.83
N TYR A 333 5.48 -0.57 14.09
CA TYR A 333 5.86 -0.19 15.45
C TYR A 333 6.59 1.15 15.49
N ASP A 334 6.60 1.75 16.66
CA ASP A 334 7.51 2.83 17.02
C ASP A 334 8.33 2.46 18.29
N ALA A 335 8.89 3.45 18.97
CA ALA A 335 9.70 3.22 20.16
C ALA A 335 8.90 2.71 21.37
N LYS A 336 7.57 2.85 21.40
CA LYS A 336 6.68 2.57 22.53
C LYS A 336 5.52 1.66 22.18
N HIS A 337 5.08 1.66 20.92
CA HIS A 337 3.89 0.97 20.50
C HIS A 337 4.19 -0.14 19.50
N ILE A 338 3.33 -1.14 19.52
CA ILE A 338 3.08 -2.06 18.43
C ILE A 338 1.69 -1.72 17.87
N PHE A 339 1.61 -1.59 16.55
CA PHE A 339 0.38 -1.29 15.83
C PHE A 339 0.04 -2.47 14.93
N ILE A 340 -1.21 -2.90 14.95
CA ILE A 340 -1.70 -3.98 14.09
C ILE A 340 -3.15 -3.73 13.70
N ASN A 341 -3.43 -3.70 12.41
CA ASN A 341 -4.78 -3.58 11.84
C ASN A 341 -5.63 -2.44 12.43
N GLY A 342 -5.01 -1.31 12.73
CA GLY A 342 -5.68 -0.13 13.29
C GLY A 342 -5.74 -0.10 14.82
N GLU A 343 -5.21 -1.12 15.49
CA GLU A 343 -5.09 -1.15 16.95
C GLU A 343 -3.66 -0.83 17.40
N SER A 344 -3.52 -0.40 18.65
CA SER A 344 -2.25 -0.01 19.26
C SER A 344 -2.08 -0.64 20.64
N TYR A 345 -0.86 -1.08 20.92
CA TYR A 345 -0.47 -1.71 22.18
C TYR A 345 0.83 -1.09 22.68
N LEU A 346 0.87 -0.69 23.95
CA LEU A 346 2.12 -0.29 24.60
C LEU A 346 2.94 -1.53 24.87
N ALA A 347 4.17 -1.54 24.38
CA ALA A 347 5.05 -2.69 24.54
C ALA A 347 6.42 -2.27 25.04
N GLY A 348 7.01 -3.11 25.89
CA GLY A 348 8.34 -2.91 26.45
C GLY A 348 9.14 -4.19 26.60
N GLY A 349 10.40 -4.05 26.90
CA GLY A 349 11.25 -5.18 27.26
C GLY A 349 11.48 -6.18 26.12
N LYS A 350 11.37 -7.46 26.45
CA LYS A 350 11.63 -8.58 25.53
C LYS A 350 10.47 -8.78 24.56
N ASP A 351 9.24 -8.67 25.04
CA ASP A 351 8.03 -8.86 24.21
C ASP A 351 7.97 -7.82 23.09
N ALA A 352 8.28 -6.54 23.38
CA ALA A 352 8.39 -5.53 22.36
C ALA A 352 9.36 -5.91 21.23
N LYS A 353 10.55 -6.44 21.58
CA LYS A 353 11.55 -6.86 20.59
C LYS A 353 11.07 -8.01 19.72
N LEU A 354 10.37 -8.97 20.30
CA LEU A 354 9.79 -10.09 19.56
C LEU A 354 8.65 -9.63 18.66
N MET A 355 7.77 -8.74 19.13
CA MET A 355 6.70 -8.14 18.32
C MET A 355 7.26 -7.27 17.18
N GLN A 356 8.31 -6.49 17.43
CA GLN A 356 9.02 -5.74 16.38
C GLN A 356 9.61 -6.70 15.33
N LYS A 357 10.22 -7.79 15.78
CA LYS A 357 10.71 -8.81 14.87
C LYS A 357 9.58 -9.43 14.05
N LEU A 358 8.42 -9.73 14.66
CA LEU A 358 7.24 -10.21 13.95
C LEU A 358 6.80 -9.22 12.87
N ALA A 359 6.76 -7.93 13.18
CA ALA A 359 6.45 -6.90 12.18
C ALA A 359 7.46 -6.88 11.03
N ASP A 360 8.76 -6.97 11.33
CA ASP A 360 9.84 -6.92 10.34
C ASP A 360 9.92 -8.17 9.47
N THR A 361 9.81 -9.35 10.06
CA THR A 361 9.99 -10.63 9.35
C THR A 361 8.68 -11.28 8.93
N ARG A 362 7.56 -10.83 9.48
CA ARG A 362 6.20 -11.36 9.35
C ARG A 362 6.03 -12.80 9.88
N GLU A 363 7.03 -13.32 10.55
CA GLU A 363 7.05 -14.70 11.04
C GLU A 363 7.93 -14.82 12.28
N LEU A 364 7.52 -15.63 13.26
CA LEU A 364 8.34 -16.07 14.38
C LEU A 364 8.32 -17.59 14.47
N SER A 365 9.48 -18.17 14.75
CA SER A 365 9.62 -19.60 15.00
C SER A 365 9.06 -19.99 16.37
N HIS A 366 8.82 -21.30 16.56
CA HIS A 366 8.42 -21.87 17.85
C HIS A 366 9.31 -21.42 19.03
N ARG A 367 10.64 -21.45 18.84
CA ARG A 367 11.58 -21.00 19.89
C ARG A 367 11.43 -19.54 20.27
N GLU A 368 10.99 -18.69 19.35
CA GLU A 368 10.79 -17.27 19.60
C GLU A 368 9.44 -17.04 20.28
N VAL A 369 8.40 -17.72 19.83
CA VAL A 369 7.08 -17.68 20.47
C VAL A 369 7.15 -18.09 21.93
N GLN A 370 7.90 -19.15 22.27
CA GLN A 370 8.11 -19.59 23.66
C GLN A 370 8.84 -18.58 24.55
N GLN A 371 9.33 -17.49 24.02
CA GLN A 371 10.04 -16.48 24.78
C GLN A 371 9.16 -15.31 25.21
N PHE A 372 7.93 -15.25 24.75
CA PHE A 372 6.94 -14.26 25.18
C PHE A 372 6.51 -14.47 26.64
N SER A 373 6.08 -13.39 27.28
CA SER A 373 5.32 -13.46 28.53
C SER A 373 3.93 -14.05 28.30
N ASP A 374 3.27 -14.49 29.36
CA ASP A 374 1.91 -15.03 29.28
C ASP A 374 0.93 -14.00 28.70
N ASP A 375 1.01 -12.74 29.10
CA ASP A 375 0.16 -11.66 28.57
C ASP A 375 0.36 -11.45 27.05
N ALA A 376 1.61 -11.51 26.58
CA ALA A 376 1.92 -11.37 25.16
C ALA A 376 1.51 -12.61 24.33
N LEU A 377 1.53 -13.81 24.93
CA LEU A 377 1.01 -15.03 24.32
C LEU A 377 -0.52 -15.00 24.22
N GLU A 378 -1.22 -14.48 25.24
CA GLU A 378 -2.67 -14.28 25.21
C GLU A 378 -3.05 -13.33 24.07
N LEU A 379 -2.39 -12.19 23.96
CA LEU A 379 -2.60 -11.22 22.86
C LEU A 379 -2.32 -11.87 21.49
N LEU A 380 -1.25 -12.64 21.36
CA LEU A 380 -0.91 -13.34 20.12
C LEU A 380 -1.99 -14.38 19.76
N SER A 381 -2.57 -15.05 20.77
CA SER A 381 -3.70 -15.97 20.59
C SER A 381 -4.94 -15.25 20.08
N GLU A 382 -5.26 -14.09 20.64
CA GLU A 382 -6.35 -13.25 20.15
C GLU A 382 -6.17 -12.87 18.68
N TRP A 383 -4.94 -12.52 18.24
CA TRP A 383 -4.67 -12.21 16.85
C TRP A 383 -4.80 -13.43 15.93
N VAL A 384 -4.45 -14.61 16.41
CA VAL A 384 -4.66 -15.86 15.65
C VAL A 384 -6.16 -16.16 15.55
N ASP A 385 -6.89 -16.05 16.65
CA ASP A 385 -8.35 -16.26 16.67
C ASP A 385 -9.09 -15.26 15.77
N ALA A 386 -8.61 -14.00 15.70
CA ALA A 386 -9.14 -12.98 14.81
C ALA A 386 -8.73 -13.17 13.33
N GLY A 387 -7.89 -14.16 13.00
CA GLY A 387 -7.38 -14.41 11.65
C GLY A 387 -6.32 -13.39 11.18
N TRP A 388 -5.74 -12.61 12.11
CA TRP A 388 -4.67 -11.66 11.79
C TRP A 388 -3.32 -12.36 11.64
N ALA A 389 -3.18 -13.51 12.24
CA ALA A 389 -2.01 -14.36 12.14
C ALA A 389 -2.43 -15.84 12.04
N ASP A 390 -1.56 -16.65 11.49
CA ASP A 390 -1.72 -18.10 11.38
C ASP A 390 -0.72 -18.79 12.31
N SER A 391 -1.17 -19.83 13.04
CA SER A 391 -0.26 -20.74 13.72
C SER A 391 0.44 -21.62 12.67
N VAL A 392 1.75 -21.72 12.73
CA VAL A 392 2.55 -22.49 11.77
C VAL A 392 3.47 -23.46 12.49
N ASN A 393 3.56 -24.66 11.96
CA ASN A 393 4.52 -25.67 12.40
C ASN A 393 5.86 -25.38 11.71
N THR A 394 6.85 -24.83 12.44
CA THR A 394 8.19 -24.48 11.92
C THR A 394 9.27 -25.31 12.58
#